data_c0a7361c3daa224b87b4fb3294720fc8
#
_entry.id   c0a7361c3daa224b87b4fb3294720fc8
#
_cell.length_a   1.000
_cell.length_b   1.000
_cell.length_c   1.000
_cell.angle_alpha   90.00
_cell.angle_beta   90.00
_cell.angle_gamma   90.00
#
_symmetry.space_group_name_H-M   'P 1'
#
loop_
_entity.id
_entity.type
_entity.pdbx_description
1 polymer ?
#
loop_
_entity_poly.entity_id
_entity_poly.type
_entity_poly.pdbx_seq_one_letter_code
_entity_poly.pdbx_strand_id
1 'polypeptide(L)'
;MKRRFITFIITTLLVATASAQPPRRQQEQQTQKNSSAVTLSERARLQYSANSTTPTELTWKRDIYRELDLTKEKNAALYYPEEPLGDRVNFFTLIFNLILENKITAYEYRLDGNELFTKDNVLDVENMLDKFYIYYEKQGNKYVVQPADIPSILVTKYYIKESNYVEQGTSNYSTRVTAICPVLMNSDGGTEPTPYPMFWLNYDEISPYLVQTQVMTSSFNNTSNLSLDDYFLMRKYDGTIYKTSNLRNQPLAEYCENDSALVQEQLRIEKQLTDVENSLWGNNEEAVDTEAGTAVTEEKSEPKAKRERTEREPKPVKEPKPARQPASSNERISVRR
;
A
#
# COMPACT_ATOMS: atom_id res chain seq x y z
N MET A 1 -22.50 79.03 20.75
CA MET A 1 -22.53 78.11 19.63
C MET A 1 -21.16 77.44 19.32
N LYS A 2 -20.06 78.15 19.38
CA LYS A 2 -18.72 77.60 19.08
C LYS A 2 -18.25 76.42 20.00
N ARG A 3 -18.61 76.43 21.26
CA ARG A 3 -18.20 75.32 22.24
C ARG A 3 -18.95 74.00 22.02
N ARG A 4 -20.16 74.01 21.48
CA ARG A 4 -20.94 72.79 21.19
C ARG A 4 -20.51 72.11 19.90
N PHE A 5 -19.94 72.84 18.95
CA PHE A 5 -19.35 72.31 17.73
C PHE A 5 -18.04 71.57 17.99
N ILE A 6 -17.22 72.04 18.91
CA ILE A 6 -15.93 71.44 19.24
C ILE A 6 -16.14 70.10 19.95
N THR A 7 -17.14 69.99 20.85
CA THR A 7 -17.47 68.72 21.50
C THR A 7 -18.04 67.69 20.52
N PHE A 8 -18.79 68.12 19.47
CA PHE A 8 -19.31 67.23 18.46
C PHE A 8 -18.23 66.66 17.52
N ILE A 9 -17.21 67.46 17.22
CA ILE A 9 -16.06 67.06 16.40
C ILE A 9 -15.15 66.10 17.19
N ILE A 10 -14.98 66.29 18.48
CA ILE A 10 -14.17 65.41 19.34
C ILE A 10 -14.87 64.03 19.55
N THR A 11 -16.20 64.01 19.68
CA THR A 11 -16.94 62.72 19.79
C THR A 11 -16.99 61.98 18.51
N THR A 12 -17.04 62.60 17.33
CA THR A 12 -16.96 61.91 16.02
C THR A 12 -15.56 61.38 15.73
N LEU A 13 -14.50 62.04 16.23
CA LEU A 13 -13.12 61.59 16.04
C LEU A 13 -12.78 60.37 16.94
N LEU A 14 -13.44 60.22 18.12
CA LEU A 14 -13.23 59.07 19.00
C LEU A 14 -13.92 57.81 18.55
N VAL A 15 -14.95 57.87 17.71
CA VAL A 15 -15.66 56.70 17.15
C VAL A 15 -14.94 56.10 15.93
N ALA A 16 -14.07 56.89 15.26
CA ALA A 16 -13.35 56.44 14.08
C ALA A 16 -12.11 55.57 14.37
N THR A 17 -11.68 55.48 15.63
CA THR A 17 -10.47 54.67 16.00
C THR A 17 -10.77 53.26 16.48
N ALA A 18 -12.05 52.85 16.56
CA ALA A 18 -12.43 51.52 17.01
C ALA A 18 -12.53 50.46 15.88
N SER A 19 -12.33 50.85 14.59
CA SER A 19 -12.51 49.97 13.45
C SER A 19 -11.20 49.49 12.79
N ALA A 20 -10.05 49.77 13.40
CA ALA A 20 -8.76 49.36 12.85
C ALA A 20 -8.21 48.10 13.56
N GLN A 21 -8.99 47.01 13.57
CA GLN A 21 -8.41 45.71 13.77
C GLN A 21 -8.18 45.07 12.38
N PRO A 22 -6.95 44.64 12.05
CA PRO A 22 -6.68 44.05 10.75
C PRO A 22 -7.46 42.73 10.61
N PRO A 23 -8.03 42.43 9.43
CA PRO A 23 -8.87 41.27 9.20
C PRO A 23 -8.12 39.94 9.26
N ARG A 24 -6.89 39.96 9.75
CA ARG A 24 -5.99 38.80 9.75
C ARG A 24 -6.43 37.65 10.69
N ARG A 25 -7.09 37.95 11.80
CA ARG A 25 -7.54 36.93 12.76
C ARG A 25 -8.80 36.15 12.34
N GLN A 26 -9.65 36.73 11.51
CA GLN A 26 -10.85 36.01 11.04
C GLN A 26 -10.53 35.06 9.89
N GLN A 27 -9.53 35.36 9.07
CA GLN A 27 -9.05 34.44 8.04
C GLN A 27 -8.28 33.26 8.66
N GLU A 28 -7.50 33.49 9.72
CA GLU A 28 -6.83 32.40 10.44
C GLU A 28 -7.82 31.49 11.19
N GLN A 29 -8.92 32.03 11.72
CA GLN A 29 -9.95 31.23 12.39
C GLN A 29 -10.87 30.47 11.40
N GLN A 30 -11.10 30.99 10.20
CA GLN A 30 -11.83 30.24 9.16
C GLN A 30 -10.95 29.18 8.49
N THR A 31 -9.67 29.43 8.34
CA THR A 31 -8.71 28.43 7.85
C THR A 31 -8.48 27.34 8.90
N GLN A 32 -8.51 27.67 10.21
CA GLN A 32 -8.43 26.68 11.28
C GLN A 32 -9.71 25.85 11.47
N LYS A 33 -10.89 26.39 11.15
CA LYS A 33 -12.14 25.63 11.24
C LYS A 33 -12.34 24.62 10.10
N ASN A 34 -11.73 24.86 8.94
CA ASN A 34 -11.74 23.91 7.84
C ASN A 34 -10.56 22.92 7.87
N SER A 35 -9.61 23.09 8.79
CA SER A 35 -8.44 22.21 8.97
C SER A 35 -8.56 21.23 10.13
N SER A 36 -9.73 21.10 10.75
CA SER A 36 -10.00 20.04 11.73
C SER A 36 -10.40 18.70 11.11
N ALA A 37 -10.32 18.55 9.77
CA ALA A 37 -10.17 17.24 9.16
C ALA A 37 -8.75 16.77 9.51
N VAL A 38 -8.69 15.92 10.49
CA VAL A 38 -7.59 15.21 11.06
C VAL A 38 -6.44 15.05 10.10
N THR A 39 -5.49 15.88 10.25
CA THR A 39 -4.19 15.68 9.63
C THR A 39 -3.38 14.82 10.56
N LEU A 40 -2.84 13.73 10.06
CA LEU A 40 -1.59 13.20 10.56
C LEU A 40 -0.73 14.37 11.00
N SER A 41 -0.04 14.25 12.12
CA SER A 41 0.77 15.36 12.61
C SER A 41 1.46 16.01 11.41
N GLU A 42 1.47 17.33 11.33
CA GLU A 42 2.18 18.08 10.27
C GLU A 42 3.60 17.55 10.05
N ARG A 43 4.17 16.93 11.07
CA ARG A 43 5.46 16.25 11.04
C ARG A 43 5.47 15.04 10.09
N ALA A 44 4.43 14.20 10.10
CA ALA A 44 4.35 13.07 9.15
C ALA A 44 4.09 13.58 7.74
N ARG A 45 3.29 14.62 7.56
CA ARG A 45 3.13 15.28 6.27
C ARG A 45 4.43 15.87 5.75
N LEU A 46 5.22 16.53 6.57
CA LEU A 46 6.53 17.04 6.18
C LEU A 46 7.52 15.92 5.85
N GLN A 47 7.47 14.81 6.60
CA GLN A 47 8.33 13.65 6.35
C GLN A 47 7.98 12.93 5.04
N TYR A 48 6.70 12.89 4.67
CA TYR A 48 6.22 12.18 3.48
C TYR A 48 5.76 13.11 2.35
N SER A 49 5.74 14.43 2.54
CA SER A 49 5.28 15.40 1.53
C SER A 49 6.14 15.45 0.26
N ALA A 50 7.40 15.00 0.35
CA ALA A 50 8.27 14.85 -0.80
C ALA A 50 7.75 13.83 -1.83
N ASN A 51 6.78 12.98 -1.45
CA ASN A 51 6.27 11.91 -2.29
C ASN A 51 5.00 12.28 -3.08
N SER A 52 4.56 13.55 -3.05
CA SER A 52 3.31 13.96 -3.71
C SER A 52 3.38 13.96 -5.24
N THR A 53 4.55 14.13 -5.82
CA THR A 53 4.78 14.07 -7.28
C THR A 53 6.05 13.30 -7.57
N THR A 54 6.05 12.47 -8.63
CA THR A 54 7.29 11.79 -9.04
C THR A 54 8.27 12.83 -9.58
N PRO A 55 9.48 12.95 -9.01
CA PRO A 55 10.49 13.88 -9.50
C PRO A 55 10.84 13.61 -10.96
N THR A 56 11.25 14.66 -11.69
CA THR A 56 11.61 14.53 -13.11
C THR A 56 13.02 13.95 -13.27
N GLU A 57 13.91 14.18 -12.30
CA GLU A 57 15.30 13.74 -12.35
C GLU A 57 15.54 12.62 -11.33
N LEU A 58 15.64 11.39 -11.85
CA LEU A 58 15.84 10.18 -11.05
C LEU A 58 17.20 9.57 -11.38
N THR A 59 17.97 9.22 -10.35
CA THR A 59 19.20 8.45 -10.49
C THR A 59 18.92 6.96 -10.63
N TRP A 60 17.89 6.48 -9.94
CA TRP A 60 17.48 5.09 -9.94
C TRP A 60 15.96 5.00 -9.80
N LYS A 61 15.35 4.03 -10.49
CA LYS A 61 13.91 3.75 -10.41
C LYS A 61 13.65 2.27 -10.62
N ARG A 62 12.74 1.71 -9.81
CA ARG A 62 12.22 0.35 -9.99
C ARG A 62 10.73 0.31 -9.66
N ASP A 63 9.93 -0.14 -10.62
CA ASP A 63 8.49 -0.33 -10.44
C ASP A 63 8.22 -1.78 -10.02
N ILE A 64 7.40 -1.94 -8.99
CA ILE A 64 7.04 -3.21 -8.36
C ILE A 64 5.53 -3.30 -8.25
N TYR A 65 5.01 -4.46 -8.55
CA TYR A 65 3.58 -4.76 -8.40
C TYR A 65 3.40 -5.72 -7.25
N ARG A 66 2.53 -5.34 -6.30
CA ARG A 66 2.19 -6.15 -5.13
C ARG A 66 0.74 -6.55 -5.15
N GLU A 67 0.47 -7.76 -4.69
CA GLU A 67 -0.85 -8.25 -4.33
C GLU A 67 -1.07 -8.02 -2.84
N LEU A 68 -2.11 -7.26 -2.51
CA LEU A 68 -2.59 -7.07 -1.15
C LEU A 68 -3.75 -8.03 -0.91
N ASP A 69 -3.58 -8.92 0.04
CA ASP A 69 -4.64 -9.80 0.51
C ASP A 69 -5.35 -9.13 1.70
N LEU A 70 -6.64 -8.85 1.56
CA LEU A 70 -7.44 -8.14 2.55
C LEU A 70 -7.84 -9.02 3.74
N THR A 71 -7.65 -10.33 3.65
CA THR A 71 -7.85 -11.25 4.79
C THR A 71 -6.79 -11.07 5.86
N LYS A 72 -5.64 -10.49 5.51
CA LYS A 72 -4.57 -10.17 6.46
C LYS A 72 -4.96 -8.99 7.35
N GLU A 73 -4.68 -9.09 8.65
CA GLU A 73 -5.03 -8.08 9.65
C GLU A 73 -4.53 -6.66 9.28
N LYS A 74 -3.31 -6.52 8.76
CA LYS A 74 -2.76 -5.23 8.33
C LYS A 74 -3.56 -4.56 7.23
N ASN A 75 -4.20 -5.34 6.36
CA ASN A 75 -4.97 -4.87 5.22
C ASN A 75 -6.47 -4.73 5.54
N ALA A 76 -6.92 -5.21 6.69
CA ALA A 76 -8.31 -5.19 7.12
C ALA A 76 -8.95 -3.77 7.09
N ALA A 77 -8.13 -2.73 7.26
CA ALA A 77 -8.58 -1.33 7.17
C ALA A 77 -9.14 -0.95 5.79
N LEU A 78 -8.76 -1.66 4.72
CA LEU A 78 -9.28 -1.45 3.36
C LEU A 78 -10.57 -2.22 3.11
N TYR A 79 -10.81 -3.32 3.83
CA TYR A 79 -11.93 -4.21 3.65
C TYR A 79 -13.14 -3.82 4.50
N TYR A 80 -12.91 -3.42 5.75
CA TYR A 80 -14.00 -3.10 6.67
C TYR A 80 -14.37 -1.60 6.66
N PRO A 81 -15.67 -1.30 6.79
CA PRO A 81 -16.81 -2.21 6.99
C PRO A 81 -17.23 -2.91 5.69
N GLU A 82 -17.68 -4.17 5.77
CA GLU A 82 -18.18 -4.93 4.61
C GLU A 82 -19.38 -4.24 3.96
N GLU A 83 -20.28 -3.73 4.80
CA GLU A 83 -21.43 -2.94 4.40
C GLU A 83 -21.30 -1.50 4.91
N PRO A 84 -21.85 -0.51 4.20
CA PRO A 84 -21.82 0.88 4.64
C PRO A 84 -22.41 1.05 6.05
N LEU A 85 -21.65 1.67 6.96
CA LEU A 85 -22.08 1.94 8.33
C LEU A 85 -22.12 3.46 8.58
N GLY A 86 -23.26 4.07 8.35
CA GLY A 86 -23.40 5.53 8.33
C GLY A 86 -22.55 6.16 7.25
N ASP A 87 -21.65 7.08 7.62
CA ASP A 87 -20.73 7.74 6.69
C ASP A 87 -19.48 6.93 6.38
N ARG A 88 -19.31 5.75 7.02
CA ARG A 88 -18.15 4.90 6.84
C ARG A 88 -18.42 3.86 5.77
N VAL A 89 -17.55 3.83 4.78
CA VAL A 89 -17.55 2.85 3.70
C VAL A 89 -16.15 2.23 3.57
N ASN A 90 -16.07 1.02 3.03
CA ASN A 90 -14.78 0.42 2.72
C ASN A 90 -14.14 1.09 1.48
N PHE A 91 -12.88 0.76 1.25
CA PHE A 91 -12.12 1.38 0.17
C PHE A 91 -12.72 1.09 -1.21
N PHE A 92 -13.19 -0.14 -1.46
CA PHE A 92 -13.82 -0.47 -2.74
C PHE A 92 -15.10 0.35 -2.99
N THR A 93 -16.01 0.40 -2.02
CA THR A 93 -17.24 1.18 -2.13
C THR A 93 -16.97 2.65 -2.37
N LEU A 94 -15.93 3.21 -1.71
CA LEU A 94 -15.53 4.59 -1.92
C LEU A 94 -15.13 4.85 -3.39
N ILE A 95 -14.15 4.10 -3.91
CA ILE A 95 -13.65 4.30 -5.27
C ILE A 95 -14.72 3.99 -6.32
N PHE A 96 -15.55 2.99 -6.09
CA PHE A 96 -16.64 2.62 -6.97
C PHE A 96 -17.68 3.74 -7.11
N ASN A 97 -18.10 4.34 -5.99
CA ASN A 97 -19.00 5.48 -6.00
C ASN A 97 -18.39 6.69 -6.72
N LEU A 98 -17.09 6.96 -6.53
CA LEU A 98 -16.40 8.05 -7.23
C LEU A 98 -16.37 7.84 -8.76
N ILE A 99 -16.27 6.59 -9.22
CA ILE A 99 -16.35 6.25 -10.64
C ILE A 99 -17.78 6.48 -11.16
N LEU A 100 -18.81 5.99 -10.46
CA LEU A 100 -20.21 6.19 -10.85
C LEU A 100 -20.62 7.66 -10.89
N GLU A 101 -20.03 8.47 -10.04
CA GLU A 101 -20.24 9.93 -9.99
C GLU A 101 -19.38 10.67 -11.03
N ASN A 102 -18.56 9.99 -11.84
CA ASN A 102 -17.61 10.56 -12.80
C ASN A 102 -16.61 11.54 -12.16
N LYS A 103 -16.24 11.31 -10.90
CA LYS A 103 -15.25 12.13 -10.18
C LYS A 103 -13.82 11.69 -10.41
N ILE A 104 -13.62 10.42 -10.72
CA ILE A 104 -12.33 9.81 -11.03
C ILE A 104 -12.45 8.98 -12.30
N THR A 105 -11.34 8.81 -13.00
CA THR A 105 -11.26 8.02 -14.23
C THR A 105 -10.73 6.63 -13.92
N ALA A 106 -11.47 5.60 -14.31
CA ALA A 106 -10.99 4.23 -14.29
C ALA A 106 -10.48 3.83 -15.67
N TYR A 107 -9.51 2.91 -15.72
CA TYR A 107 -8.87 2.43 -16.92
C TYR A 107 -8.98 0.93 -17.02
N GLU A 108 -9.15 0.41 -18.24
CA GLU A 108 -9.32 -1.03 -18.45
C GLU A 108 -8.10 -1.83 -17.98
N TYR A 109 -8.39 -2.98 -17.33
CA TYR A 109 -7.36 -3.96 -17.02
C TYR A 109 -7.00 -4.74 -18.26
N ARG A 110 -5.74 -4.69 -18.65
CA ARG A 110 -5.20 -5.36 -19.84
C ARG A 110 -4.66 -6.75 -19.49
N LEU A 111 -4.66 -7.63 -20.46
CA LEU A 111 -4.14 -8.99 -20.31
C LEU A 111 -2.63 -9.05 -19.98
N ASP A 112 -1.87 -7.99 -20.32
CA ASP A 112 -0.47 -7.88 -19.96
C ASP A 112 -0.24 -7.47 -18.49
N GLY A 113 -1.33 -7.19 -17.78
CA GLY A 113 -1.30 -6.79 -16.37
C GLY A 113 -0.66 -5.43 -16.10
N ASN A 114 -0.38 -4.63 -17.13
CA ASN A 114 0.15 -3.27 -16.97
C ASN A 114 -0.98 -2.25 -16.95
N GLU A 115 -0.76 -1.22 -16.17
CA GLU A 115 -1.60 -0.03 -16.21
C GLU A 115 -1.24 0.84 -17.43
N LEU A 116 -2.25 1.38 -18.06
CA LEU A 116 -2.08 2.32 -19.18
C LEU A 116 -3.11 3.45 -19.06
N PHE A 117 -2.66 4.61 -18.56
CA PHE A 117 -3.50 5.79 -18.31
C PHE A 117 -3.61 6.68 -19.56
N THR A 118 -4.18 6.14 -20.63
CA THR A 118 -4.43 6.88 -21.89
C THR A 118 -5.91 7.00 -22.15
N LYS A 119 -6.29 7.99 -22.93
CA LYS A 119 -7.71 8.23 -23.27
C LYS A 119 -8.37 7.05 -23.99
N ASP A 120 -7.58 6.26 -24.70
CA ASP A 120 -8.08 5.09 -25.45
C ASP A 120 -8.37 3.88 -24.55
N ASN A 121 -7.85 3.89 -23.32
CA ASN A 121 -8.06 2.81 -22.34
C ASN A 121 -8.96 3.23 -21.16
N VAL A 122 -9.70 4.32 -21.32
CA VAL A 122 -10.69 4.70 -20.31
C VAL A 122 -11.78 3.63 -20.26
N LEU A 123 -12.09 3.21 -19.05
CA LEU A 123 -13.09 2.19 -18.79
C LEU A 123 -14.49 2.67 -19.20
N ASP A 124 -15.19 1.87 -19.99
CA ASP A 124 -16.62 2.05 -20.17
C ASP A 124 -17.36 1.46 -18.96
N VAL A 125 -17.97 2.36 -18.17
CA VAL A 125 -18.64 2.00 -16.92
C VAL A 125 -19.82 1.04 -17.16
N GLU A 126 -20.58 1.22 -18.25
CA GLU A 126 -21.71 0.36 -18.59
C GLU A 126 -21.24 -1.08 -18.88
N ASN A 127 -20.24 -1.20 -19.73
CA ASN A 127 -19.62 -2.51 -20.06
C ASN A 127 -19.01 -3.18 -18.82
N MET A 128 -18.44 -2.40 -17.90
CA MET A 128 -17.89 -2.92 -16.65
C MET A 128 -18.99 -3.46 -15.74
N LEU A 129 -20.08 -2.71 -15.55
CA LEU A 129 -21.21 -3.15 -14.73
C LEU A 129 -21.82 -4.44 -15.28
N ASP A 130 -22.04 -4.53 -16.60
CA ASP A 130 -22.55 -5.71 -17.27
C ASP A 130 -21.58 -6.91 -17.15
N LYS A 131 -20.29 -6.70 -17.34
CA LYS A 131 -19.24 -7.74 -17.24
C LYS A 131 -19.17 -8.38 -15.86
N PHE A 132 -19.38 -7.60 -14.80
CA PHE A 132 -19.33 -8.07 -13.43
C PHE A 132 -20.71 -8.37 -12.85
N TYR A 133 -21.77 -8.36 -13.68
CA TYR A 133 -23.14 -8.66 -13.30
C TYR A 133 -23.67 -7.76 -12.15
N ILE A 134 -23.26 -6.49 -12.14
CA ILE A 134 -23.69 -5.52 -11.14
C ILE A 134 -24.98 -4.87 -11.63
N TYR A 135 -26.05 -5.00 -10.82
CA TYR A 135 -27.33 -4.38 -11.16
C TYR A 135 -27.26 -2.85 -11.02
N TYR A 136 -27.76 -2.15 -12.03
CA TYR A 136 -27.77 -0.69 -12.04
C TYR A 136 -29.03 -0.12 -12.69
N GLU A 137 -29.39 1.09 -12.30
CA GLU A 137 -30.41 1.90 -12.95
C GLU A 137 -29.78 3.07 -13.70
N LYS A 138 -30.19 3.28 -14.95
CA LYS A 138 -29.69 4.40 -15.76
C LYS A 138 -30.58 5.62 -15.56
N GLN A 139 -30.09 6.65 -14.91
CA GLN A 139 -30.76 7.92 -14.71
C GLN A 139 -30.11 9.01 -15.56
N GLY A 140 -30.56 9.18 -16.80
CA GLY A 140 -29.95 10.09 -17.77
C GLY A 140 -28.54 9.66 -18.15
N ASN A 141 -27.53 10.43 -17.75
CA ASN A 141 -26.13 10.12 -18.01
C ASN A 141 -25.38 9.55 -16.78
N LYS A 142 -26.11 9.13 -15.77
CA LYS A 142 -25.55 8.55 -14.53
C LYS A 142 -26.04 7.14 -14.33
N TYR A 143 -25.18 6.31 -13.79
CA TYR A 143 -25.51 4.96 -13.35
C TYR A 143 -25.70 4.99 -11.83
N VAL A 144 -26.83 4.47 -11.38
CA VAL A 144 -27.17 4.37 -9.95
C VAL A 144 -27.16 2.90 -9.58
N VAL A 145 -26.25 2.53 -8.68
CA VAL A 145 -26.14 1.18 -8.13
C VAL A 145 -26.59 1.23 -6.67
N GLN A 146 -27.45 0.30 -6.26
CA GLN A 146 -27.87 0.22 -4.86
C GLN A 146 -26.68 -0.25 -4.00
N PRO A 147 -26.54 0.21 -2.75
CA PRO A 147 -25.45 -0.21 -1.87
C PRO A 147 -25.32 -1.73 -1.69
N ALA A 148 -26.44 -2.45 -1.74
CA ALA A 148 -26.49 -3.91 -1.63
C ALA A 148 -25.98 -4.64 -2.89
N ASP A 149 -25.98 -3.97 -4.06
CA ASP A 149 -25.54 -4.54 -5.34
C ASP A 149 -24.05 -4.28 -5.60
N ILE A 150 -23.39 -3.46 -4.77
CA ILE A 150 -21.96 -3.22 -4.86
C ILE A 150 -21.20 -4.46 -4.35
N PRO A 151 -20.38 -5.14 -5.16
CA PRO A 151 -19.73 -6.40 -4.79
C PRO A 151 -18.51 -6.22 -3.87
N SER A 152 -18.61 -5.35 -2.86
CA SER A 152 -17.52 -5.00 -1.96
C SER A 152 -16.98 -6.20 -1.18
N ILE A 153 -17.84 -7.14 -0.80
CA ILE A 153 -17.49 -8.37 -0.06
C ILE A 153 -16.66 -9.31 -0.93
N LEU A 154 -16.89 -9.30 -2.26
CA LEU A 154 -16.17 -10.16 -3.21
C LEU A 154 -14.79 -9.60 -3.57
N VAL A 155 -14.52 -8.33 -3.30
CA VAL A 155 -13.21 -7.71 -3.53
C VAL A 155 -12.33 -7.96 -2.32
N THR A 156 -11.60 -9.07 -2.33
CA THR A 156 -10.73 -9.49 -1.22
C THR A 156 -9.25 -9.27 -1.50
N LYS A 157 -8.91 -8.76 -2.68
CA LYS A 157 -7.52 -8.45 -3.06
C LYS A 157 -7.42 -7.11 -3.78
N TYR A 158 -6.25 -6.49 -3.68
CA TYR A 158 -5.85 -5.37 -4.55
C TYR A 158 -4.51 -5.64 -5.18
N TYR A 159 -4.37 -5.28 -6.45
CA TYR A 159 -3.06 -5.10 -7.06
C TYR A 159 -2.66 -3.64 -6.93
N ILE A 160 -1.46 -3.39 -6.45
CA ILE A 160 -0.90 -2.05 -6.37
C ILE A 160 0.41 -1.99 -7.13
N LYS A 161 0.66 -0.87 -7.79
CA LYS A 161 1.95 -0.57 -8.37
C LYS A 161 2.67 0.42 -7.48
N GLU A 162 3.85 0.05 -7.01
CA GLU A 162 4.80 0.91 -6.30
C GLU A 162 5.92 1.35 -7.23
N SER A 163 6.23 2.62 -7.22
CA SER A 163 7.44 3.16 -7.82
C SER A 163 8.45 3.44 -6.72
N ASN A 164 9.56 2.72 -6.73
CA ASN A 164 10.69 2.92 -5.84
C ASN A 164 11.74 3.71 -6.60
N TYR A 165 12.21 4.82 -6.06
CA TYR A 165 13.13 5.70 -6.78
C TYR A 165 14.09 6.45 -5.85
N VAL A 166 15.21 6.86 -6.42
CA VAL A 166 16.20 7.75 -5.80
C VAL A 166 16.21 9.06 -6.57
N GLU A 167 15.92 10.15 -5.89
CA GLU A 167 15.94 11.48 -6.48
C GLU A 167 17.37 11.99 -6.60
N GLN A 168 17.73 12.54 -7.76
CA GLN A 168 19.10 13.00 -8.04
C GLN A 168 19.53 14.17 -7.15
N GLY A 169 18.61 15.10 -6.85
CA GLY A 169 18.94 16.33 -6.10
C GLY A 169 19.14 16.11 -4.61
N THR A 170 18.31 15.21 -4.02
CA THR A 170 18.30 14.97 -2.57
C THR A 170 18.99 13.68 -2.18
N SER A 171 19.23 12.78 -3.13
CA SER A 171 19.70 11.40 -2.90
C SER A 171 18.80 10.62 -1.90
N ASN A 172 17.55 11.00 -1.78
CA ASN A 172 16.59 10.31 -0.93
C ASN A 172 15.95 9.14 -1.66
N TYR A 173 15.88 8.00 -0.99
CA TYR A 173 15.05 6.86 -1.41
C TYR A 173 13.60 7.10 -1.03
N SER A 174 12.71 6.90 -1.98
CA SER A 174 11.28 7.06 -1.79
C SER A 174 10.50 5.95 -2.48
N THR A 175 9.42 5.52 -1.84
CA THR A 175 8.46 4.57 -2.40
C THR A 175 7.11 5.23 -2.50
N ARG A 176 6.47 5.16 -3.67
CA ARG A 176 5.18 5.75 -3.93
C ARG A 176 4.25 4.76 -4.61
N VAL A 177 3.02 4.66 -4.14
CA VAL A 177 1.95 3.98 -4.86
C VAL A 177 1.53 4.86 -6.05
N THR A 178 1.50 4.30 -7.24
CA THR A 178 1.16 5.02 -8.48
C THR A 178 -0.14 4.52 -9.11
N ALA A 179 -0.49 3.26 -8.88
CA ALA A 179 -1.71 2.67 -9.42
C ALA A 179 -2.30 1.64 -8.46
N ILE A 180 -3.63 1.51 -8.49
CA ILE A 180 -4.37 0.53 -7.69
C ILE A 180 -5.40 -0.14 -8.59
N CYS A 181 -5.55 -1.47 -8.45
CA CYS A 181 -6.54 -2.27 -9.14
C CYS A 181 -7.28 -3.17 -8.16
N PRO A 182 -8.59 -3.01 -7.96
CA PRO A 182 -9.38 -3.96 -7.19
C PRO A 182 -9.50 -5.29 -7.94
N VAL A 183 -9.44 -6.39 -7.19
CA VAL A 183 -9.55 -7.74 -7.70
C VAL A 183 -10.76 -8.43 -7.07
N LEU A 184 -11.74 -8.72 -7.90
CA LEU A 184 -12.94 -9.45 -7.50
C LEU A 184 -12.63 -10.94 -7.50
N MET A 185 -12.99 -11.64 -6.42
CA MET A 185 -12.85 -13.10 -6.34
C MET A 185 -14.19 -13.74 -6.66
N ASN A 186 -14.26 -14.46 -7.77
CA ASN A 186 -15.47 -15.16 -8.17
C ASN A 186 -15.32 -16.66 -7.97
N SER A 187 -16.35 -17.27 -7.41
CA SER A 187 -16.45 -18.71 -7.23
C SER A 187 -17.49 -19.26 -8.21
N ASP A 188 -17.10 -19.52 -9.44
CA ASP A 188 -17.95 -20.08 -10.50
C ASP A 188 -18.28 -21.58 -10.27
N GLY A 189 -18.45 -21.98 -9.01
CA GLY A 189 -18.69 -23.38 -8.63
C GLY A 189 -17.44 -24.27 -8.66
N GLY A 190 -16.26 -23.68 -8.89
CA GLY A 190 -14.97 -24.35 -8.75
C GLY A 190 -14.53 -24.51 -7.29
N THR A 191 -13.50 -25.29 -7.07
CA THR A 191 -12.97 -25.55 -5.71
C THR A 191 -12.23 -24.35 -5.14
N GLU A 192 -11.66 -23.50 -5.99
CA GLU A 192 -10.92 -22.30 -5.59
C GLU A 192 -11.48 -21.05 -6.30
N PRO A 193 -11.61 -19.91 -5.57
CA PRO A 193 -12.05 -18.67 -6.17
C PRO A 193 -11.02 -18.15 -7.16
N THR A 194 -11.48 -17.73 -8.34
CA THR A 194 -10.63 -17.18 -9.40
C THR A 194 -10.53 -15.65 -9.26
N PRO A 195 -9.33 -15.06 -9.34
CA PRO A 195 -9.15 -13.62 -9.29
C PRO A 195 -9.52 -12.96 -10.63
N TYR A 196 -10.41 -11.98 -10.58
CA TYR A 196 -10.81 -11.14 -11.71
C TYR A 196 -10.42 -9.68 -11.43
N PRO A 197 -9.27 -9.19 -11.93
CA PRO A 197 -8.93 -7.78 -11.85
C PRO A 197 -9.97 -6.95 -12.59
N MET A 198 -10.45 -5.87 -11.97
CA MET A 198 -11.55 -5.09 -12.53
C MET A 198 -11.06 -3.96 -13.43
N PHE A 199 -10.30 -3.03 -12.88
CA PHE A 199 -9.81 -1.84 -13.56
C PHE A 199 -8.62 -1.23 -12.83
N TRP A 200 -7.82 -0.44 -13.54
CA TRP A 200 -6.76 0.35 -12.93
C TRP A 200 -7.24 1.76 -12.58
N LEU A 201 -6.76 2.28 -11.47
CA LEU A 201 -6.94 3.66 -11.02
C LEU A 201 -5.58 4.33 -10.89
N ASN A 202 -5.48 5.57 -11.38
CA ASN A 202 -4.32 6.42 -11.10
C ASN A 202 -4.40 6.93 -9.66
N TYR A 203 -3.36 6.68 -8.87
CA TYR A 203 -3.34 7.07 -7.46
C TYR A 203 -3.48 8.59 -7.28
N ASP A 204 -2.88 9.39 -8.16
CA ASP A 204 -2.94 10.86 -8.08
C ASP A 204 -4.35 11.41 -8.23
N GLU A 205 -5.22 10.74 -8.98
CA GLU A 205 -6.62 11.14 -9.16
C GLU A 205 -7.47 10.82 -7.93
N ILE A 206 -7.15 9.74 -7.22
CA ILE A 206 -7.93 9.29 -6.07
C ILE A 206 -7.44 9.88 -4.74
N SER A 207 -6.15 10.24 -4.62
CA SER A 207 -5.53 10.74 -3.39
C SER A 207 -6.31 11.90 -2.73
N PRO A 208 -6.85 12.91 -3.43
CA PRO A 208 -7.62 13.99 -2.79
C PRO A 208 -8.86 13.51 -2.04
N TYR A 209 -9.48 12.41 -2.47
CA TYR A 209 -10.63 11.80 -1.81
C TYR A 209 -10.20 10.90 -0.65
N LEU A 210 -9.05 10.22 -0.80
CA LEU A 210 -8.49 9.37 0.24
C LEU A 210 -8.04 10.16 1.48
N VAL A 211 -7.54 11.39 1.29
CA VAL A 211 -7.19 12.30 2.40
C VAL A 211 -8.40 12.61 3.28
N GLN A 212 -9.59 12.67 2.69
CA GLN A 212 -10.82 13.01 3.42
C GLN A 212 -11.44 11.79 4.12
N THR A 213 -11.08 10.58 3.73
CA THR A 213 -11.66 9.34 4.24
C THR A 213 -10.80 8.75 5.36
N GLN A 214 -11.38 8.64 6.55
CA GLN A 214 -10.70 8.09 7.71
C GLN A 214 -10.92 6.59 7.83
N VAL A 215 -9.86 5.87 8.18
CA VAL A 215 -9.90 4.44 8.43
C VAL A 215 -9.40 4.07 9.81
N MET A 216 -9.94 2.99 10.33
CA MET A 216 -9.53 2.40 11.57
C MET A 216 -8.47 1.33 11.29
N THR A 217 -7.24 1.56 11.75
CA THR A 217 -6.10 0.64 11.52
C THR A 217 -5.86 -0.31 12.69
N SER A 218 -6.64 -0.20 13.76
CA SER A 218 -6.51 -1.04 14.94
C SER A 218 -7.86 -1.28 15.60
N SER A 219 -8.15 -2.53 15.94
CA SER A 219 -9.32 -2.89 16.74
C SER A 219 -9.17 -2.56 18.23
N PHE A 220 -7.93 -2.36 18.69
CA PHE A 220 -7.62 -2.06 20.10
C PHE A 220 -7.68 -0.56 20.41
N ASN A 221 -7.30 0.28 19.44
CA ASN A 221 -7.30 1.75 19.62
C ASN A 221 -8.16 2.43 18.54
N ASN A 222 -9.36 2.85 18.93
CA ASN A 222 -10.32 3.48 18.04
C ASN A 222 -10.08 4.99 17.84
N THR A 223 -9.10 5.59 18.54
CA THR A 223 -8.73 7.00 18.35
C THR A 223 -7.74 7.21 17.20
N SER A 224 -7.38 6.15 16.49
CA SER A 224 -6.49 6.21 15.35
C SER A 224 -7.22 6.82 14.15
N ASN A 225 -7.06 8.12 13.98
CA ASN A 225 -7.60 8.87 12.86
C ASN A 225 -6.56 8.92 11.73
N LEU A 226 -6.37 7.80 11.06
CA LEU A 226 -5.52 7.73 9.88
C LEU A 226 -6.39 7.92 8.64
N SER A 227 -5.96 8.77 7.70
CA SER A 227 -6.62 8.82 6.40
C SER A 227 -6.20 7.63 5.53
N LEU A 228 -7.02 7.27 4.54
CA LEU A 228 -6.64 6.25 3.56
C LEU A 228 -5.38 6.64 2.78
N ASP A 229 -5.22 7.91 2.47
CA ASP A 229 -4.00 8.41 1.81
C ASP A 229 -2.76 8.18 2.69
N ASP A 230 -2.84 8.53 3.97
CA ASP A 230 -1.76 8.31 4.93
C ASP A 230 -1.43 6.82 5.11
N TYR A 231 -2.45 5.95 5.05
CA TYR A 231 -2.27 4.51 5.12
C TYR A 231 -1.39 3.99 3.98
N PHE A 232 -1.64 4.44 2.75
CA PHE A 232 -0.80 4.10 1.59
C PHE A 232 0.56 4.79 1.64
N LEU A 233 0.61 6.08 1.97
CA LEU A 233 1.83 6.88 2.03
C LEU A 233 2.83 6.32 3.07
N MET A 234 2.33 5.88 4.23
CA MET A 234 3.15 5.27 5.30
C MET A 234 3.39 3.77 5.08
N ARG A 235 2.92 3.20 3.97
CA ARG A 235 3.07 1.77 3.63
C ARG A 235 2.63 0.84 4.75
N LYS A 236 1.47 1.10 5.34
CA LYS A 236 0.92 0.29 6.44
C LYS A 236 0.30 -1.03 5.98
N TYR A 237 0.23 -1.25 4.69
CA TYR A 237 -0.26 -2.48 4.07
C TYR A 237 0.80 -3.59 4.05
N ASP A 238 0.34 -4.81 3.92
CA ASP A 238 1.15 -6.02 3.70
C ASP A 238 0.82 -6.60 2.33
N GLY A 239 1.78 -6.56 1.41
CA GLY A 239 1.61 -7.04 0.05
C GLY A 239 2.77 -7.89 -0.43
N THR A 240 2.45 -8.95 -1.16
CA THR A 240 3.43 -9.86 -1.77
C THR A 240 3.76 -9.41 -3.20
N ILE A 241 5.04 -9.42 -3.57
CA ILE A 241 5.46 -9.04 -4.92
C ILE A 241 5.04 -10.15 -5.89
N TYR A 242 4.25 -9.81 -6.92
CA TYR A 242 3.90 -10.76 -7.97
C TYR A 242 4.55 -10.44 -9.32
N LYS A 243 4.99 -9.18 -9.52
CA LYS A 243 5.61 -8.72 -10.76
C LYS A 243 6.55 -7.55 -10.50
N THR A 244 7.58 -7.43 -11.31
CA THR A 244 8.41 -6.21 -11.41
C THR A 244 8.44 -5.75 -12.85
N SER A 245 8.71 -4.46 -13.10
CA SER A 245 9.01 -4.01 -14.46
C SER A 245 10.29 -4.67 -14.94
N ASN A 246 10.16 -5.59 -15.88
CA ASN A 246 11.26 -6.32 -16.49
C ASN A 246 11.15 -6.29 -18.02
N LEU A 247 12.25 -6.60 -18.72
CA LEU A 247 12.34 -6.53 -20.18
C LEU A 247 11.32 -7.44 -20.89
N ARG A 248 10.94 -8.56 -20.27
CA ARG A 248 9.99 -9.52 -20.84
C ARG A 248 8.56 -9.25 -20.43
N ASN A 249 8.35 -8.31 -19.48
CA ASN A 249 7.04 -8.00 -18.89
C ASN A 249 6.32 -9.22 -18.29
N GLN A 250 7.09 -10.18 -17.77
CA GLN A 250 6.57 -11.41 -17.18
C GLN A 250 6.37 -11.26 -15.67
N PRO A 251 5.26 -11.77 -15.12
CA PRO A 251 5.09 -11.93 -13.68
C PRO A 251 6.05 -13.00 -13.13
N LEU A 252 6.33 -12.95 -11.83
CA LEU A 252 7.27 -13.87 -11.19
C LEU A 252 6.86 -15.34 -11.36
N ALA A 253 5.56 -15.62 -11.30
CA ALA A 253 5.03 -16.97 -11.46
C ALA A 253 5.30 -17.61 -12.82
N GLU A 254 5.57 -16.83 -13.88
CA GLU A 254 5.86 -17.37 -15.20
C GLU A 254 7.31 -17.87 -15.36
N TYR A 255 8.26 -17.33 -14.58
CA TYR A 255 9.66 -17.72 -14.69
C TYR A 255 10.20 -18.46 -13.46
N CYS A 256 9.44 -18.49 -12.37
CA CYS A 256 9.77 -19.31 -11.21
C CYS A 256 9.16 -20.70 -11.37
N GLU A 257 9.98 -21.74 -11.27
CA GLU A 257 9.56 -23.13 -11.53
C GLU A 257 8.61 -23.70 -10.46
N ASN A 258 8.65 -23.16 -9.23
CA ASN A 258 7.86 -23.62 -8.11
C ASN A 258 7.65 -22.51 -7.06
N ASP A 259 6.74 -22.73 -6.12
CA ASP A 259 6.41 -21.78 -5.07
C ASP A 259 7.61 -21.40 -4.18
N SER A 260 8.51 -22.35 -3.93
CA SER A 260 9.73 -22.06 -3.17
C SER A 260 10.65 -21.10 -3.90
N ALA A 261 10.83 -21.28 -5.21
CA ALA A 261 11.60 -20.36 -6.04
C ALA A 261 10.93 -18.98 -6.12
N LEU A 262 9.60 -18.95 -6.19
CA LEU A 262 8.82 -17.70 -6.17
C LEU A 262 9.08 -16.91 -4.88
N VAL A 263 8.99 -17.55 -3.72
CA VAL A 263 9.24 -16.92 -2.41
C VAL A 263 10.70 -16.44 -2.32
N GLN A 264 11.66 -17.23 -2.78
CA GLN A 264 13.08 -16.81 -2.80
C GLN A 264 13.30 -15.59 -3.70
N GLU A 265 12.65 -15.56 -4.86
CA GLU A 265 12.76 -14.41 -5.76
C GLU A 265 12.12 -13.16 -5.16
N GLN A 266 10.97 -13.29 -4.50
CA GLN A 266 10.34 -12.19 -3.76
C GLN A 266 11.28 -11.62 -2.70
N LEU A 267 11.89 -12.49 -1.89
CA LEU A 267 12.86 -12.09 -0.86
C LEU A 267 14.11 -11.44 -1.47
N ARG A 268 14.59 -11.96 -2.63
CA ARG A 268 15.71 -11.37 -3.35
C ARG A 268 15.40 -9.95 -3.81
N ILE A 269 14.20 -9.73 -4.34
CA ILE A 269 13.77 -8.39 -4.78
C ILE A 269 13.66 -7.46 -3.59
N GLU A 270 13.04 -7.88 -2.47
CA GLU A 270 12.95 -7.07 -1.24
C GLU A 270 14.33 -6.70 -0.71
N LYS A 271 15.28 -7.67 -0.69
CA LYS A 271 16.63 -7.41 -0.29
C LYS A 271 17.31 -6.38 -1.19
N GLN A 272 17.17 -6.49 -2.51
CA GLN A 272 17.72 -5.50 -3.45
C GLN A 272 17.19 -4.09 -3.22
N LEU A 273 15.91 -3.92 -2.86
CA LEU A 273 15.36 -2.61 -2.51
C LEU A 273 16.00 -2.06 -1.23
N THR A 274 16.11 -2.91 -0.21
CA THR A 274 16.73 -2.55 1.07
C THR A 274 18.22 -2.24 0.89
N ASP A 275 18.94 -2.98 0.05
CA ASP A 275 20.36 -2.74 -0.26
C ASP A 275 20.56 -1.38 -0.94
N VAL A 276 19.67 -0.99 -1.87
CA VAL A 276 19.69 0.35 -2.49
C VAL A 276 19.47 1.43 -1.44
N GLU A 277 18.47 1.27 -0.58
CA GLU A 277 18.16 2.21 0.52
C GLU A 277 19.37 2.34 1.46
N ASN A 278 19.94 1.22 1.92
CA ASN A 278 21.10 1.20 2.81
C ASN A 278 22.35 1.82 2.19
N SER A 279 22.56 1.63 0.88
CA SER A 279 23.71 2.18 0.15
C SER A 279 23.73 3.71 0.18
N LEU A 280 22.58 4.35 0.24
CA LEU A 280 22.45 5.81 0.33
C LEU A 280 22.84 6.36 1.71
N TRP A 281 22.69 5.54 2.76
CA TRP A 281 23.01 5.91 4.15
C TRP A 281 24.45 5.57 4.55
N GLY A 282 25.27 5.05 3.61
CA GLY A 282 26.68 4.70 3.87
C GLY A 282 26.88 3.45 4.74
N ASN A 283 25.82 2.70 5.01
CA ASN A 283 25.88 1.41 5.72
C ASN A 283 26.24 0.26 4.77
N ASN A 284 27.26 0.44 3.93
CA ASN A 284 27.79 -0.62 3.09
C ASN A 284 28.66 -1.56 3.93
N GLU A 285 28.03 -2.36 4.80
CA GLU A 285 28.63 -3.61 5.23
C GLU A 285 28.35 -4.65 4.13
N GLU A 286 29.38 -4.91 3.32
CA GLU A 286 29.51 -6.02 2.38
C GLU A 286 28.48 -6.14 1.23
N ALA A 287 28.61 -5.24 0.24
CA ALA A 287 28.31 -5.60 -1.14
C ALA A 287 29.64 -6.00 -1.82
N VAL A 288 30.18 -7.17 -1.46
CA VAL A 288 31.24 -7.81 -2.20
C VAL A 288 30.68 -8.98 -3.00
N ASP A 289 30.77 -8.80 -4.31
CA ASP A 289 30.84 -9.80 -5.36
C ASP A 289 29.67 -10.76 -5.59
N THR A 290 28.80 -10.38 -6.54
CA THR A 290 28.30 -11.38 -7.50
C THR A 290 27.98 -10.69 -8.85
N GLU A 291 28.98 -10.17 -9.55
CA GLU A 291 28.94 -10.02 -11.01
C GLU A 291 30.34 -9.98 -11.58
N ALA A 292 30.92 -11.14 -11.89
CA ALA A 292 31.85 -11.36 -12.98
C ALA A 292 31.93 -12.86 -13.22
N GLY A 293 30.99 -13.37 -13.98
CA GLY A 293 31.10 -14.70 -14.55
C GLY A 293 31.62 -14.60 -15.98
N THR A 294 32.34 -15.59 -16.39
CA THR A 294 32.79 -15.96 -17.73
C THR A 294 33.96 -15.18 -18.35
N ALA A 295 35.14 -15.71 -18.11
CA ALA A 295 36.11 -15.95 -19.18
C ALA A 295 37.06 -17.07 -18.78
N VAL A 296 37.06 -18.11 -19.57
CA VAL A 296 37.97 -19.23 -19.66
C VAL A 296 39.40 -18.75 -19.78
N THR A 297 40.31 -19.31 -18.99
CA THR A 297 41.62 -19.75 -19.49
C THR A 297 42.27 -20.73 -18.51
N GLU A 298 42.51 -21.94 -19.01
CA GLU A 298 43.41 -22.95 -18.44
C GLU A 298 44.83 -22.39 -18.34
N GLU A 299 45.50 -22.59 -17.23
CA GLU A 299 46.92 -22.96 -17.25
C GLU A 299 47.34 -23.69 -15.95
N LYS A 300 47.99 -24.82 -16.19
CA LYS A 300 48.64 -25.74 -15.29
C LYS A 300 49.73 -25.09 -14.48
N SER A 301 49.89 -25.42 -13.21
CA SER A 301 51.15 -25.89 -12.64
C SER A 301 50.97 -26.58 -11.29
N GLU A 302 51.57 -27.73 -11.20
CA GLU A 302 51.65 -28.69 -10.10
C GLU A 302 52.62 -28.27 -8.96
N PRO A 303 52.96 -29.13 -7.98
CA PRO A 303 52.64 -28.91 -6.56
C PRO A 303 53.90 -28.77 -5.68
N LYS A 304 53.76 -28.33 -4.45
CA LYS A 304 54.79 -28.58 -3.40
C LYS A 304 54.20 -29.11 -2.10
N ALA A 305 54.88 -30.17 -1.73
CA ALA A 305 54.58 -31.15 -0.71
C ALA A 305 54.80 -30.72 0.77
N LYS A 306 54.13 -31.50 1.64
CA LYS A 306 54.51 -31.97 2.97
C LYS A 306 54.54 -31.03 4.16
N ARG A 307 53.68 -31.31 5.10
CA ARG A 307 54.11 -31.80 6.44
C ARG A 307 53.00 -32.56 7.14
N GLU A 308 53.31 -33.82 7.41
CA GLU A 308 52.69 -34.76 8.35
C GLU A 308 52.51 -34.16 9.75
N ARG A 309 51.40 -34.45 10.41
CA ARG A 309 51.42 -34.75 11.85
C ARG A 309 50.18 -35.52 12.31
N THR A 310 50.41 -36.82 12.53
CA THR A 310 49.93 -37.71 13.64
C THR A 310 48.44 -37.75 14.00
N GLU A 311 47.98 -38.97 13.79
CA GLU A 311 46.83 -39.69 14.36
C GLU A 311 46.53 -39.35 15.81
N ARG A 312 45.28 -39.26 16.15
CA ARG A 312 44.73 -39.60 17.46
C ARG A 312 43.45 -40.40 17.25
N GLU A 313 43.45 -41.58 17.88
CA GLU A 313 42.42 -42.61 17.93
C GLU A 313 41.04 -42.09 18.37
N PRO A 314 39.96 -42.77 17.92
CA PRO A 314 38.59 -42.45 18.32
C PRO A 314 38.22 -43.12 19.65
N LYS A 315 37.56 -42.39 20.55
CA LYS A 315 36.95 -42.89 21.77
C LYS A 315 35.59 -43.56 21.49
N PRO A 316 35.23 -44.62 22.28
CA PRO A 316 34.10 -45.45 21.99
C PRO A 316 32.73 -44.82 22.28
N VAL A 317 31.80 -45.19 21.44
CA VAL A 317 30.37 -44.83 21.46
C VAL A 317 29.70 -45.48 22.68
N LYS A 318 28.96 -44.70 23.48
CA LYS A 318 28.07 -45.20 24.54
C LYS A 318 26.70 -45.56 23.95
N GLU A 319 26.25 -46.76 24.21
CA GLU A 319 24.93 -47.31 23.88
C GLU A 319 23.76 -46.51 24.50
N PRO A 320 22.61 -46.41 23.83
CA PRO A 320 21.44 -45.77 24.39
C PRO A 320 20.65 -46.69 25.31
N LYS A 321 20.22 -46.18 26.48
CA LYS A 321 19.32 -46.84 27.43
C LYS A 321 17.89 -46.98 26.88
N PRO A 322 17.19 -48.08 27.20
CA PRO A 322 15.84 -48.32 26.72
C PRO A 322 14.78 -47.41 27.39
N ALA A 323 13.79 -47.06 26.59
CA ALA A 323 12.65 -46.24 26.98
C ALA A 323 11.73 -46.95 27.97
N ARG A 324 11.32 -46.25 29.03
CA ARG A 324 10.29 -46.68 29.99
C ARG A 324 8.90 -46.52 29.36
N GLN A 325 8.11 -47.60 29.39
CA GLN A 325 6.68 -47.59 29.07
C GLN A 325 5.88 -46.85 30.15
N PRO A 326 4.83 -46.10 29.78
CA PRO A 326 3.91 -45.56 30.77
C PRO A 326 2.85 -46.58 31.17
N ALA A 327 2.61 -46.67 32.47
CA ALA A 327 1.62 -47.52 33.08
C ALA A 327 0.18 -47.03 32.82
N SER A 328 -0.69 -47.99 32.53
CA SER A 328 -2.13 -47.85 32.45
C SER A 328 -2.73 -47.45 33.80
N SER A 329 -3.57 -46.41 33.82
CA SER A 329 -4.48 -46.15 34.94
C SER A 329 -5.92 -46.29 34.51
N ASN A 330 -6.60 -47.17 35.20
CA ASN A 330 -7.96 -47.60 35.09
C ASN A 330 -9.02 -46.47 35.18
N GLU A 331 -10.07 -46.73 34.42
CA GLU A 331 -11.42 -46.18 34.58
C GLU A 331 -11.91 -46.22 36.04
N ARG A 332 -12.55 -45.13 36.47
CA ARG A 332 -13.63 -45.18 37.45
C ARG A 332 -14.78 -44.29 36.99
N ILE A 333 -15.79 -44.94 36.50
CA ILE A 333 -17.16 -44.48 36.34
C ILE A 333 -17.69 -44.14 37.74
N SER A 334 -18.24 -42.95 37.93
CA SER A 334 -19.20 -42.69 39.01
C SER A 334 -20.40 -41.93 38.47
N VAL A 335 -21.49 -42.66 38.35
CA VAL A 335 -22.85 -42.21 38.24
C VAL A 335 -23.30 -41.67 39.60
N ARG A 336 -23.87 -40.43 39.65
CA ARG A 336 -24.95 -40.04 40.58
C ARG A 336 -25.58 -38.72 40.16
N ARG A 337 -26.83 -38.85 39.82
CA ARG A 337 -28.12 -38.19 40.13
C ARG A 337 -28.19 -36.72 39.75
#